data_3f19f824aea0c7fc4ce2e06fea98197d
#
_entry.id   3f19f824aea0c7fc4ce2e06fea98197d
#
_cell.length_a   1.000
_cell.length_b   1.000
_cell.length_c   1.000
_cell.angle_alpha   90.00
_cell.angle_beta   90.00
_cell.angle_gamma   90.00
#
_symmetry.space_group_name_H-M   'P 1'
#
loop_
_entity.id
_entity.type
_entity.pdbx_description
1 polymer ?
#
loop_
_entity_poly.entity_id
_entity_poly.type
_entity_poly.pdbx_seq_one_letter_code
_entity_poly.pdbx_strand_id
1 'polypeptide(L)'
;MSDILLGSYKTRLKNLRFITFFVLARSYLSAPYNGMQNRAYAFILITLMIDAIGIGLVFPIMPDLMDRVGASSTGEGALWGGVLMASYAGALFIFAPIIGSLSDAYGRKPVLLMALFILAVDYVVMALATEFWVLLIGRIFAGIAGATYTTATAYIADISSPEKRAARFGMVGAAFGIGFVLGPAIGGIAAELHITAPFWIAAVLSAANVLFGLFVLPESLEPRKRRPFWFSDINPFTAIIGAFKTPGLAIPLICLFVFEFANMVYPVLWAFFTRELFDWSSFTIGISLAGYGILLAGVQGGLMPVFINRVGEFRTLQIGILSALIGFIGFGLISTVTGLILVLIFAALSDLSPPMITAMAANKVDEDKQGLVQGVIASLASIAAFLAPLIMTGVFEVFVDEDGIYLPGAPFLISGVLIALLIPLVWRLRSHAQS
;
A
#
# COMPACT_ATOMS: atom_id res chain seq x y z
N MET A 1 -3.69 -24.09 -41.74
CA MET A 1 -3.58 -25.06 -40.62
C MET A 1 -2.39 -24.76 -39.68
N SER A 2 -1.43 -23.92 -40.06
CA SER A 2 -0.28 -23.49 -39.22
C SER A 2 -0.59 -22.35 -38.22
N ASP A 3 -1.56 -21.48 -38.55
CA ASP A 3 -1.85 -20.29 -37.71
C ASP A 3 -2.74 -20.57 -36.48
N ILE A 4 -3.50 -21.66 -36.52
CA ILE A 4 -4.35 -22.08 -35.38
C ILE A 4 -3.54 -22.74 -34.28
N LEU A 5 -2.42 -23.41 -34.64
CA LEU A 5 -1.51 -24.02 -33.65
C LEU A 5 -0.61 -23.00 -32.95
N LEU A 6 -0.23 -21.91 -33.62
CA LEU A 6 0.54 -20.82 -33.02
C LEU A 6 -0.28 -19.98 -32.04
N GLY A 7 -1.58 -19.83 -32.28
CA GLY A 7 -2.50 -19.16 -31.34
C GLY A 7 -2.69 -19.94 -30.03
N SER A 8 -2.79 -21.26 -30.10
CA SER A 8 -2.91 -22.14 -28.93
C SER A 8 -1.65 -22.18 -28.07
N TYR A 9 -0.46 -22.06 -28.66
CA TYR A 9 0.81 -22.05 -27.95
C TYR A 9 1.06 -20.75 -27.18
N LYS A 10 0.68 -19.60 -27.75
CA LYS A 10 0.79 -18.29 -27.09
C LYS A 10 -0.18 -18.14 -25.89
N THR A 11 -1.32 -18.79 -25.94
CA THR A 11 -2.31 -18.75 -24.83
C THR A 11 -1.88 -19.65 -23.65
N ARG A 12 -1.21 -20.78 -23.92
CA ARG A 12 -0.64 -21.63 -22.87
C ARG A 12 0.55 -20.98 -22.14
N LEU A 13 1.33 -20.13 -22.79
CA LEU A 13 2.45 -19.42 -22.17
C LEU A 13 1.99 -18.26 -21.25
N LYS A 14 0.80 -17.72 -21.42
CA LYS A 14 0.26 -16.67 -20.54
C LYS A 14 -0.19 -17.21 -19.18
N ASN A 15 -0.68 -18.44 -19.12
CA ASN A 15 -1.09 -19.06 -17.85
C ASN A 15 0.07 -19.62 -17.01
N LEU A 16 1.27 -19.66 -17.58
CA LEU A 16 2.48 -20.15 -16.88
C LEU A 16 3.19 -19.08 -16.03
N ARG A 17 2.83 -17.81 -16.11
CA ARG A 17 3.53 -16.76 -15.36
C ARG A 17 3.36 -16.88 -13.84
N PHE A 18 2.27 -17.46 -13.35
CA PHE A 18 2.07 -17.71 -11.92
C PHE A 18 2.90 -18.89 -11.42
N ILE A 19 3.02 -19.94 -12.25
CA ILE A 19 3.88 -21.11 -11.96
C ILE A 19 5.35 -20.73 -12.11
N THR A 20 5.68 -19.80 -12.99
CA THR A 20 7.05 -19.30 -13.22
C THR A 20 7.60 -18.59 -11.98
N PHE A 21 6.76 -17.99 -11.13
CA PHE A 21 7.20 -17.40 -9.87
C PHE A 21 7.77 -18.45 -8.92
N PHE A 22 7.09 -19.57 -8.72
CA PHE A 22 7.58 -20.67 -7.88
C PHE A 22 8.76 -21.44 -8.50
N VAL A 23 8.77 -21.58 -9.82
CA VAL A 23 9.86 -22.23 -10.54
C VAL A 23 11.12 -21.36 -10.58
N LEU A 24 10.98 -20.04 -10.77
CA LEU A 24 12.11 -19.09 -10.68
C LEU A 24 12.62 -18.99 -9.25
N ALA A 25 11.77 -18.97 -8.23
CA ALA A 25 12.21 -19.01 -6.84
C ALA A 25 13.02 -20.30 -6.56
N ARG A 26 12.60 -21.43 -7.11
CA ARG A 26 13.31 -22.72 -6.94
C ARG A 26 14.65 -22.79 -7.70
N SER A 27 14.75 -22.24 -8.92
CA SER A 27 16.01 -22.23 -9.69
C SER A 27 17.03 -21.22 -9.15
N TYR A 28 16.58 -20.13 -8.51
CA TYR A 28 17.44 -19.17 -7.82
C TYR A 28 18.06 -19.73 -6.53
N LEU A 29 17.39 -20.67 -5.88
CA LEU A 29 17.88 -21.31 -4.65
C LEU A 29 18.96 -22.37 -4.87
N SER A 30 19.25 -22.78 -6.12
CA SER A 30 20.10 -23.94 -6.44
C SER A 30 21.53 -23.63 -6.93
N ALA A 31 21.96 -22.36 -7.02
CA ALA A 31 23.30 -22.01 -7.51
C ALA A 31 24.34 -21.90 -6.35
N PRO A 32 25.44 -22.62 -6.36
CA PRO A 32 26.31 -22.82 -5.19
C PRO A 32 27.16 -21.59 -4.76
N TYR A 33 27.43 -20.62 -5.59
CA TYR A 33 28.22 -19.42 -5.21
C TYR A 33 27.35 -18.23 -4.74
N ASN A 34 26.04 -18.25 -4.99
CA ASN A 34 25.08 -17.24 -4.61
C ASN A 34 24.18 -17.65 -3.43
N GLY A 35 24.46 -18.77 -2.78
CA GLY A 35 23.53 -19.40 -1.82
C GLY A 35 23.12 -18.48 -0.65
N MET A 36 24.07 -17.73 -0.08
CA MET A 36 23.79 -16.86 1.07
C MET A 36 23.05 -15.58 0.68
N GLN A 37 23.44 -14.95 -0.43
CA GLN A 37 22.74 -13.75 -0.94
C GLN A 37 21.33 -14.08 -1.42
N ASN A 38 21.13 -15.24 -2.06
CA ASN A 38 19.81 -15.68 -2.50
C ASN A 38 18.90 -16.04 -1.31
N ARG A 39 19.43 -16.63 -0.24
CA ARG A 39 18.69 -16.89 1.00
C ARG A 39 18.29 -15.58 1.69
N ALA A 40 19.21 -14.61 1.78
CA ALA A 40 18.92 -13.30 2.33
C ALA A 40 17.86 -12.57 1.51
N TYR A 41 17.95 -12.61 0.17
CA TYR A 41 16.95 -12.03 -0.72
C TYR A 41 15.56 -12.66 -0.54
N ALA A 42 15.49 -14.01 -0.53
CA ALA A 42 14.23 -14.72 -0.28
C ALA A 42 13.64 -14.39 1.09
N PHE A 43 14.48 -14.29 2.13
CA PHE A 43 14.07 -13.88 3.47
C PHE A 43 13.42 -12.48 3.43
N ILE A 44 14.07 -11.51 2.80
CA ILE A 44 13.53 -10.14 2.71
C ILE A 44 12.18 -10.10 1.96
N LEU A 45 12.02 -10.88 0.88
CA LEU A 45 10.74 -10.97 0.18
C LEU A 45 9.63 -11.56 1.06
N ILE A 46 9.95 -12.63 1.81
CA ILE A 46 9.01 -13.24 2.76
C ILE A 46 8.68 -12.25 3.89
N THR A 47 9.67 -11.52 4.41
CA THR A 47 9.47 -10.48 5.41
C THR A 47 8.48 -9.44 4.93
N LEU A 48 8.69 -8.87 3.74
CA LEU A 48 7.81 -7.84 3.19
C LEU A 48 6.40 -8.37 2.88
N MET A 49 6.30 -9.64 2.49
CA MET A 49 5.00 -10.30 2.31
C MET A 49 4.27 -10.48 3.64
N ILE A 50 4.97 -10.90 4.71
CA ILE A 50 4.40 -11.05 6.06
C ILE A 50 3.96 -9.68 6.61
N ASP A 51 4.77 -8.63 6.41
CA ASP A 51 4.41 -7.27 6.82
C ASP A 51 3.14 -6.79 6.10
N ALA A 52 3.05 -7.02 4.79
CA ALA A 52 1.87 -6.67 4.00
C ALA A 52 0.63 -7.48 4.41
N ILE A 53 0.80 -8.79 4.72
CA ILE A 53 -0.27 -9.61 5.32
C ILE A 53 -0.73 -8.98 6.64
N GLY A 54 0.20 -8.63 7.52
CA GLY A 54 -0.09 -8.03 8.82
C GLY A 54 -0.87 -6.73 8.72
N ILE A 55 -0.53 -5.86 7.77
CA ILE A 55 -1.28 -4.63 7.49
C ILE A 55 -2.69 -4.99 6.98
N GLY A 56 -2.78 -5.91 6.04
CA GLY A 56 -4.04 -6.31 5.41
C GLY A 56 -5.02 -7.01 6.33
N LEU A 57 -4.52 -7.80 7.31
CA LEU A 57 -5.32 -8.53 8.30
C LEU A 57 -6.26 -7.60 9.09
N VAL A 58 -5.83 -6.37 9.36
CA VAL A 58 -6.54 -5.43 10.22
C VAL A 58 -7.77 -4.84 9.54
N PHE A 59 -7.75 -4.64 8.22
CA PHE A 59 -8.82 -3.93 7.52
C PHE A 59 -10.21 -4.55 7.68
N PRO A 60 -10.44 -5.85 7.45
CA PRO A 60 -11.78 -6.42 7.51
C PRO A 60 -12.35 -6.47 8.94
N ILE A 61 -11.48 -6.51 9.95
CA ILE A 61 -11.89 -6.66 11.35
C ILE A 61 -11.95 -5.32 12.11
N MET A 62 -11.65 -4.22 11.43
CA MET A 62 -11.59 -2.91 12.07
C MET A 62 -12.91 -2.51 12.74
N PRO A 63 -14.09 -2.68 12.12
CA PRO A 63 -15.36 -2.38 12.79
C PRO A 63 -15.55 -3.19 14.09
N ASP A 64 -15.36 -4.50 14.04
CA ASP A 64 -15.52 -5.37 15.20
C ASP A 64 -14.48 -5.06 16.30
N LEU A 65 -13.28 -4.64 15.91
CA LEU A 65 -12.25 -4.20 16.85
C LEU A 65 -12.67 -2.92 17.58
N MET A 66 -13.28 -1.97 16.87
CA MET A 66 -13.75 -0.72 17.46
C MET A 66 -14.92 -0.96 18.42
N ASP A 67 -15.86 -1.83 18.06
CA ASP A 67 -16.96 -2.25 18.95
C ASP A 67 -16.40 -2.89 20.23
N ARG A 68 -15.39 -3.73 20.11
CA ARG A 68 -14.74 -4.39 21.27
C ARG A 68 -14.10 -3.39 22.24
N VAL A 69 -13.55 -2.30 21.76
CA VAL A 69 -12.90 -1.28 22.61
C VAL A 69 -13.86 -0.15 23.02
N GLY A 70 -15.16 -0.31 22.75
CA GLY A 70 -16.23 0.51 23.32
C GLY A 70 -16.81 1.58 22.38
N ALA A 71 -16.61 1.51 21.06
CA ALA A 71 -17.31 2.39 20.13
C ALA A 71 -18.83 2.15 20.20
N SER A 72 -19.61 3.24 20.28
CA SER A 72 -21.06 3.18 20.50
C SER A 72 -21.86 3.12 19.20
N SER A 73 -21.24 3.47 18.07
CA SER A 73 -21.86 3.49 16.73
C SER A 73 -20.83 3.18 15.64
N THR A 74 -21.32 2.80 14.45
CA THR A 74 -20.47 2.58 13.26
C THR A 74 -19.68 3.85 12.90
N GLY A 75 -20.28 5.03 13.04
CA GLY A 75 -19.64 6.32 12.79
C GLY A 75 -18.49 6.59 13.75
N GLU A 76 -18.72 6.47 15.06
CA GLU A 76 -17.67 6.61 16.07
C GLU A 76 -16.56 5.57 15.87
N GLY A 77 -16.92 4.32 15.59
CA GLY A 77 -15.95 3.27 15.27
C GLY A 77 -15.10 3.60 14.07
N ALA A 78 -15.70 4.17 13.00
CA ALA A 78 -14.96 4.62 11.83
C ALA A 78 -13.99 5.76 12.17
N LEU A 79 -14.41 6.75 12.96
CA LEU A 79 -13.55 7.85 13.42
C LEU A 79 -12.35 7.31 14.22
N TRP A 80 -12.60 6.42 15.18
CA TRP A 80 -11.52 5.81 15.97
C TRP A 80 -10.57 4.97 15.11
N GLY A 81 -11.12 4.17 14.17
CA GLY A 81 -10.32 3.43 13.19
C GLY A 81 -9.45 4.37 12.33
N GLY A 82 -10.02 5.50 11.89
CA GLY A 82 -9.31 6.55 11.17
C GLY A 82 -8.16 7.15 11.98
N VAL A 83 -8.37 7.43 13.27
CA VAL A 83 -7.32 7.92 14.18
C VAL A 83 -6.20 6.90 14.34
N LEU A 84 -6.52 5.60 14.48
CA LEU A 84 -5.50 4.53 14.54
C LEU A 84 -4.67 4.46 13.25
N MET A 85 -5.30 4.52 12.10
CA MET A 85 -4.60 4.49 10.80
C MET A 85 -3.74 5.75 10.61
N ALA A 86 -4.27 6.92 10.93
CA ALA A 86 -3.53 8.18 10.86
C ALA A 86 -2.33 8.18 11.81
N SER A 87 -2.49 7.70 13.04
CA SER A 87 -1.40 7.63 14.03
C SER A 87 -0.24 6.78 13.55
N TYR A 88 -0.54 5.61 12.95
CA TYR A 88 0.45 4.75 12.32
C TYR A 88 1.15 5.45 11.15
N ALA A 89 0.38 6.00 10.20
CA ALA A 89 0.92 6.66 9.01
C ALA A 89 1.72 7.92 9.35
N GLY A 90 1.26 8.72 10.33
CA GLY A 90 1.94 9.91 10.80
C GLY A 90 3.27 9.58 11.49
N ALA A 91 3.28 8.58 12.37
CA ALA A 91 4.50 8.09 13.00
C ALA A 91 5.48 7.54 11.96
N LEU A 92 5.00 6.73 11.01
CA LEU A 92 5.81 6.21 9.90
C LEU A 92 6.43 7.34 9.07
N PHE A 93 5.66 8.36 8.69
CA PHE A 93 6.15 9.50 7.92
C PHE A 93 7.28 10.26 8.63
N ILE A 94 7.10 10.52 9.93
CA ILE A 94 8.09 11.26 10.73
C ILE A 94 9.34 10.41 10.97
N PHE A 95 9.19 9.13 11.28
CA PHE A 95 10.29 8.28 11.73
C PHE A 95 10.97 7.49 10.60
N ALA A 96 10.38 7.35 9.41
CA ALA A 96 11.02 6.61 8.31
C ALA A 96 12.42 7.15 7.94
N PRO A 97 12.67 8.46 7.81
CA PRO A 97 14.01 8.98 7.55
C PRO A 97 14.99 8.69 8.72
N ILE A 98 14.50 8.74 9.96
CA ILE A 98 15.28 8.45 11.16
C ILE A 98 15.73 6.98 11.16
N ILE A 99 14.78 6.07 10.96
CA ILE A 99 15.05 4.61 10.90
C ILE A 99 15.97 4.28 9.72
N GLY A 100 15.78 4.93 8.56
CA GLY A 100 16.67 4.82 7.42
C GLY A 100 18.11 5.20 7.78
N SER A 101 18.31 6.37 8.40
CA SER A 101 19.61 6.86 8.84
C SER A 101 20.22 5.97 9.95
N LEU A 102 19.42 5.46 10.88
CA LEU A 102 19.88 4.50 11.88
C LEU A 102 20.37 3.20 11.22
N SER A 103 19.66 2.74 10.17
CA SER A 103 20.09 1.53 9.44
C SER A 103 21.38 1.75 8.63
N ASP A 104 21.66 2.99 8.19
CA ASP A 104 22.93 3.36 7.58
C ASP A 104 24.08 3.42 8.60
N ALA A 105 23.78 3.81 9.85
CA ALA A 105 24.78 3.94 10.90
C ALA A 105 25.11 2.63 11.62
N TYR A 106 24.08 1.87 11.99
CA TYR A 106 24.24 0.67 12.82
C TYR A 106 24.24 -0.64 12.01
N GLY A 107 23.81 -0.59 10.75
CA GLY A 107 23.66 -1.75 9.87
C GLY A 107 22.18 -2.08 9.60
N ARG A 108 21.95 -2.76 8.49
CA ARG A 108 20.57 -3.09 8.03
C ARG A 108 19.91 -4.15 8.90
N LYS A 109 20.64 -5.23 9.22
CA LYS A 109 20.12 -6.38 9.97
C LYS A 109 19.56 -6.00 11.34
N PRO A 110 20.29 -5.32 12.25
CA PRO A 110 19.78 -5.04 13.59
C PRO A 110 18.55 -4.14 13.55
N VAL A 111 18.51 -3.14 12.67
CA VAL A 111 17.38 -2.21 12.56
C VAL A 111 16.15 -2.94 12.01
N LEU A 112 16.32 -3.77 10.97
CA LEU A 112 15.22 -4.58 10.41
C LEU A 112 14.64 -5.54 11.45
N LEU A 113 15.49 -6.27 12.18
CA LEU A 113 15.03 -7.23 13.19
C LEU A 113 14.36 -6.55 14.38
N MET A 114 14.83 -5.36 14.79
CA MET A 114 14.18 -4.57 15.82
C MET A 114 12.80 -4.10 15.38
N ALA A 115 12.65 -3.61 14.15
CA ALA A 115 11.38 -3.20 13.59
C ALA A 115 10.37 -4.36 13.56
N LEU A 116 10.78 -5.53 13.08
CA LEU A 116 9.96 -6.75 13.08
C LEU A 116 9.57 -7.21 14.50
N PHE A 117 10.49 -7.09 15.45
CA PHE A 117 10.20 -7.41 16.85
C PHE A 117 9.13 -6.48 17.45
N ILE A 118 9.25 -5.17 17.21
CA ILE A 118 8.25 -4.19 17.67
C ILE A 118 6.88 -4.50 17.03
N LEU A 119 6.83 -4.82 15.73
CA LEU A 119 5.59 -5.23 15.07
C LEU A 119 4.99 -6.51 15.68
N ALA A 120 5.81 -7.50 16.01
CA ALA A 120 5.35 -8.72 16.66
C ALA A 120 4.72 -8.41 18.05
N VAL A 121 5.36 -7.53 18.82
CA VAL A 121 4.83 -7.06 20.11
C VAL A 121 3.52 -6.27 19.91
N ASP A 122 3.45 -5.39 18.91
CA ASP A 122 2.25 -4.61 18.62
C ASP A 122 1.04 -5.51 18.30
N TYR A 123 1.22 -6.58 17.52
CA TYR A 123 0.15 -7.54 17.25
C TYR A 123 -0.33 -8.24 18.54
N VAL A 124 0.55 -8.54 19.49
CA VAL A 124 0.15 -9.05 20.80
C VAL A 124 -0.64 -8.00 21.57
N VAL A 125 -0.19 -6.73 21.54
CA VAL A 125 -0.92 -5.61 22.17
C VAL A 125 -2.33 -5.48 21.57
N MET A 126 -2.46 -5.51 20.23
CA MET A 126 -3.76 -5.47 19.56
C MET A 126 -4.66 -6.66 19.92
N ALA A 127 -4.11 -7.86 20.06
CA ALA A 127 -4.87 -9.04 20.45
C ALA A 127 -5.44 -8.92 21.89
N LEU A 128 -4.69 -8.30 22.80
CA LEU A 128 -5.03 -8.18 24.22
C LEU A 128 -5.76 -6.89 24.59
N ALA A 129 -5.73 -5.86 23.71
CA ALA A 129 -6.32 -4.57 24.00
C ALA A 129 -7.83 -4.65 24.23
N THR A 130 -8.29 -4.02 25.31
CA THR A 130 -9.69 -3.82 25.67
C THR A 130 -10.10 -2.35 25.67
N GLU A 131 -9.12 -1.46 25.51
CA GLU A 131 -9.29 -0.01 25.53
C GLU A 131 -8.68 0.62 24.28
N PHE A 132 -9.35 1.63 23.74
CA PHE A 132 -8.89 2.36 22.55
C PHE A 132 -7.46 2.92 22.68
N TRP A 133 -7.13 3.48 23.86
CA TRP A 133 -5.82 4.11 24.10
C TRP A 133 -4.65 3.12 24.00
N VAL A 134 -4.89 1.85 24.36
CA VAL A 134 -3.87 0.79 24.23
C VAL A 134 -3.59 0.52 22.76
N LEU A 135 -4.64 0.45 21.92
CA LEU A 135 -4.49 0.32 20.47
C LEU A 135 -3.75 1.51 19.87
N LEU A 136 -4.11 2.74 20.29
CA LEU A 136 -3.50 3.96 19.77
C LEU A 136 -2.00 4.01 20.05
N ILE A 137 -1.60 3.71 21.27
CA ILE A 137 -0.19 3.65 21.66
C ILE A 137 0.54 2.59 20.84
N GLY A 138 -0.04 1.40 20.71
CA GLY A 138 0.49 0.32 19.87
C GLY A 138 0.70 0.79 18.43
N ARG A 139 -0.29 1.42 17.82
CA ARG A 139 -0.21 1.93 16.44
C ARG A 139 0.87 2.99 16.24
N ILE A 140 1.09 3.86 17.23
CA ILE A 140 2.20 4.84 17.19
C ILE A 140 3.55 4.11 17.18
N PHE A 141 3.77 3.15 18.10
CA PHE A 141 5.01 2.36 18.14
C PHE A 141 5.22 1.52 16.89
N ALA A 142 4.14 0.89 16.37
CA ALA A 142 4.19 0.17 15.10
C ALA A 142 4.53 1.09 13.93
N GLY A 143 4.00 2.32 13.90
CA GLY A 143 4.35 3.32 12.90
C GLY A 143 5.82 3.75 12.97
N ILE A 144 6.37 3.95 14.18
CA ILE A 144 7.80 4.21 14.37
C ILE A 144 8.64 3.06 13.81
N ALA A 145 8.24 1.82 14.07
CA ALA A 145 8.93 0.62 13.58
C ALA A 145 8.65 0.32 12.10
N GLY A 146 7.57 0.85 11.53
CA GLY A 146 7.04 0.51 10.20
C GLY A 146 7.97 0.84 9.01
N ALA A 147 9.14 1.45 9.26
CA ALA A 147 10.17 1.66 8.24
C ALA A 147 10.88 0.36 7.77
N THR A 148 10.31 -0.82 8.09
CA THR A 148 10.77 -2.13 7.60
C THR A 148 10.95 -2.13 6.09
N TYR A 149 9.99 -1.56 5.36
CA TYR A 149 10.03 -1.47 3.89
C TYR A 149 11.26 -0.70 3.38
N THR A 150 11.59 0.45 3.96
CA THR A 150 12.76 1.27 3.57
C THR A 150 14.06 0.54 3.87
N THR A 151 14.19 -0.07 5.05
CA THR A 151 15.37 -0.84 5.42
C THR A 151 15.55 -2.10 4.56
N ALA A 152 14.45 -2.80 4.26
CA ALA A 152 14.44 -3.99 3.41
C ALA A 152 14.82 -3.67 1.95
N THR A 153 14.30 -2.58 1.39
CA THR A 153 14.68 -2.14 0.03
C THR A 153 16.14 -1.70 -0.03
N ALA A 154 16.64 -1.00 0.98
CA ALA A 154 18.05 -0.65 1.10
C ALA A 154 18.94 -1.91 1.20
N TYR A 155 18.53 -2.91 2.01
CA TYR A 155 19.21 -4.20 2.10
C TYR A 155 19.31 -4.88 0.72
N ILE A 156 18.19 -4.92 -0.05
CA ILE A 156 18.18 -5.48 -1.41
C ILE A 156 19.09 -4.71 -2.34
N ALA A 157 19.14 -3.38 -2.23
CA ALA A 157 20.07 -2.55 -3.00
C ALA A 157 21.52 -2.92 -2.74
N ASP A 158 21.88 -3.15 -1.45
CA ASP A 158 23.24 -3.50 -1.03
C ASP A 158 23.70 -4.84 -1.60
N ILE A 159 22.81 -5.84 -1.66
CA ILE A 159 23.13 -7.21 -2.15
C ILE A 159 22.89 -7.40 -3.65
N SER A 160 22.46 -6.36 -4.38
CA SER A 160 22.09 -6.44 -5.79
C SER A 160 23.11 -5.76 -6.69
N SER A 161 23.53 -6.46 -7.75
CA SER A 161 24.26 -5.79 -8.82
C SER A 161 23.34 -4.82 -9.58
N PRO A 162 23.91 -3.75 -10.20
CA PRO A 162 23.13 -2.74 -10.92
C PRO A 162 22.14 -3.34 -11.93
N GLU A 163 22.56 -4.37 -12.66
CA GLU A 163 21.77 -5.02 -13.73
C GLU A 163 20.56 -5.79 -13.19
N LYS A 164 20.65 -6.32 -11.95
CA LYS A 164 19.60 -7.12 -11.31
C LYS A 164 18.69 -6.29 -10.39
N ARG A 165 19.09 -5.07 -10.08
CA ARG A 165 18.41 -4.23 -9.08
C ARG A 165 16.95 -3.96 -9.44
N ALA A 166 16.69 -3.55 -10.69
CA ALA A 166 15.33 -3.27 -11.15
C ALA A 166 14.41 -4.50 -11.06
N ALA A 167 14.88 -5.67 -11.48
CA ALA A 167 14.10 -6.90 -11.39
C ALA A 167 13.82 -7.31 -9.93
N ARG A 168 14.79 -7.14 -9.03
CA ARG A 168 14.63 -7.45 -7.61
C ARG A 168 13.65 -6.50 -6.91
N PHE A 169 13.66 -5.21 -7.24
CA PHE A 169 12.66 -4.27 -6.75
C PHE A 169 11.25 -4.59 -7.28
N GLY A 170 11.14 -5.03 -8.53
CA GLY A 170 9.86 -5.53 -9.06
C GLY A 170 9.30 -6.71 -8.25
N MET A 171 10.17 -7.63 -7.81
CA MET A 171 9.78 -8.75 -6.94
C MET A 171 9.37 -8.30 -5.53
N VAL A 172 9.97 -7.22 -5.00
CA VAL A 172 9.53 -6.61 -3.74
C VAL A 172 8.08 -6.13 -3.84
N GLY A 173 7.77 -5.39 -4.91
CA GLY A 173 6.40 -4.95 -5.17
C GLY A 173 5.42 -6.12 -5.32
N ALA A 174 5.83 -7.20 -6.01
CA ALA A 174 5.01 -8.40 -6.16
C ALA A 174 4.77 -9.10 -4.81
N ALA A 175 5.81 -9.25 -3.98
CA ALA A 175 5.70 -9.87 -2.66
C ALA A 175 4.76 -9.06 -1.74
N PHE A 176 4.89 -7.73 -1.76
CA PHE A 176 4.02 -6.83 -1.01
C PHE A 176 2.56 -6.93 -1.50
N GLY A 177 2.35 -6.90 -2.83
CA GLY A 177 1.02 -7.03 -3.42
C GLY A 177 0.33 -8.36 -3.09
N ILE A 178 1.06 -9.48 -3.14
CA ILE A 178 0.54 -10.80 -2.73
C ILE A 178 0.14 -10.76 -1.25
N GLY A 179 0.99 -10.21 -0.38
CA GLY A 179 0.69 -10.09 1.04
C GLY A 179 -0.55 -9.24 1.29
N PHE A 180 -0.70 -8.13 0.56
CA PHE A 180 -1.85 -7.24 0.69
C PHE A 180 -3.18 -7.86 0.21
N VAL A 181 -3.14 -8.83 -0.71
CA VAL A 181 -4.30 -9.63 -1.13
C VAL A 181 -4.63 -10.72 -0.11
N LEU A 182 -3.59 -11.42 0.38
CA LEU A 182 -3.76 -12.53 1.33
C LEU A 182 -4.16 -12.03 2.73
N GLY A 183 -3.68 -10.84 3.14
CA GLY A 183 -3.94 -10.28 4.45
C GLY A 183 -5.43 -10.21 4.80
N PRO A 184 -6.25 -9.48 4.03
CA PRO A 184 -7.67 -9.37 4.29
C PRO A 184 -8.40 -10.72 4.24
N ALA A 185 -8.03 -11.61 3.32
CA ALA A 185 -8.62 -12.96 3.25
C ALA A 185 -8.35 -13.76 4.53
N ILE A 186 -7.08 -13.80 4.97
CA ILE A 186 -6.68 -14.49 6.20
C ILE A 186 -7.35 -13.81 7.42
N GLY A 187 -7.39 -12.48 7.44
CA GLY A 187 -8.01 -11.68 8.50
C GLY A 187 -9.49 -12.01 8.66
N GLY A 188 -10.24 -11.96 7.57
CA GLY A 188 -11.66 -12.29 7.57
C GLY A 188 -11.95 -13.74 7.96
N ILE A 189 -11.20 -14.72 7.42
CA ILE A 189 -11.34 -16.14 7.78
C ILE A 189 -11.00 -16.38 9.25
N ALA A 190 -9.92 -15.80 9.74
CA ALA A 190 -9.50 -15.99 11.13
C ALA A 190 -10.47 -15.34 12.13
N ALA A 191 -11.11 -14.24 11.75
CA ALA A 191 -12.10 -13.56 12.58
C ALA A 191 -13.34 -14.41 12.86
N GLU A 192 -13.69 -15.36 11.97
CA GLU A 192 -14.76 -16.35 12.21
C GLU A 192 -14.47 -17.27 13.41
N LEU A 193 -13.20 -17.50 13.73
CA LEU A 193 -12.81 -18.27 14.90
C LEU A 193 -12.89 -17.43 16.17
N HIS A 194 -12.31 -16.25 16.14
CA HIS A 194 -12.33 -15.25 17.20
C HIS A 194 -11.82 -13.92 16.65
N ILE A 195 -12.39 -12.79 17.07
CA ILE A 195 -12.03 -11.45 16.58
C ILE A 195 -10.53 -11.13 16.74
N THR A 196 -9.85 -11.69 17.73
CA THR A 196 -8.42 -11.47 17.97
C THR A 196 -7.52 -12.49 17.27
N ALA A 197 -8.08 -13.56 16.68
CA ALA A 197 -7.29 -14.60 16.03
C ALA A 197 -6.38 -14.06 14.90
N PRO A 198 -6.81 -13.09 14.07
CA PRO A 198 -5.93 -12.48 13.07
C PRO A 198 -4.66 -11.87 13.67
N PHE A 199 -4.78 -11.19 14.83
CA PHE A 199 -3.63 -10.57 15.50
C PHE A 199 -2.67 -11.61 16.08
N TRP A 200 -3.20 -12.71 16.65
CA TRP A 200 -2.35 -13.82 17.11
C TRP A 200 -1.61 -14.49 15.98
N ILE A 201 -2.24 -14.67 14.81
CA ILE A 201 -1.59 -15.20 13.60
C ILE A 201 -0.47 -14.23 13.17
N ALA A 202 -0.75 -12.93 13.09
CA ALA A 202 0.24 -11.92 12.73
C ALA A 202 1.42 -11.89 13.73
N ALA A 203 1.14 -11.96 15.03
CA ALA A 203 2.16 -12.00 16.07
C ALA A 203 3.09 -13.21 15.93
N VAL A 204 2.52 -14.40 15.73
CA VAL A 204 3.29 -15.65 15.55
C VAL A 204 4.12 -15.60 14.27
N LEU A 205 3.55 -15.14 13.15
CA LEU A 205 4.27 -15.00 11.88
C LEU A 205 5.43 -14.00 11.99
N SER A 206 5.18 -12.83 12.61
CA SER A 206 6.22 -11.81 12.80
C SER A 206 7.31 -12.28 13.77
N ALA A 207 6.95 -12.94 14.87
CA ALA A 207 7.93 -13.52 15.81
C ALA A 207 8.76 -14.62 15.16
N ALA A 208 8.14 -15.52 14.39
CA ALA A 208 8.84 -16.55 13.63
C ALA A 208 9.80 -15.92 12.59
N ASN A 209 9.38 -14.81 11.94
CA ASN A 209 10.21 -14.09 10.99
C ASN A 209 11.42 -13.43 11.68
N VAL A 210 11.25 -12.85 12.87
CA VAL A 210 12.38 -12.36 13.70
C VAL A 210 13.36 -13.47 14.01
N LEU A 211 12.88 -14.60 14.54
CA LEU A 211 13.72 -15.74 14.88
C LEU A 211 14.46 -16.27 13.65
N PHE A 212 13.77 -16.42 12.54
CA PHE A 212 14.40 -16.88 11.30
C PHE A 212 15.48 -15.89 10.81
N GLY A 213 15.18 -14.57 10.88
CA GLY A 213 16.12 -13.51 10.50
C GLY A 213 17.37 -13.44 11.37
N LEU A 214 17.26 -13.73 12.67
CA LEU A 214 18.42 -13.79 13.57
C LEU A 214 19.49 -14.80 13.07
N PHE A 215 19.04 -15.95 12.57
CA PHE A 215 19.93 -17.04 12.15
C PHE A 215 20.32 -16.99 10.68
N VAL A 216 19.43 -16.51 9.78
CA VAL A 216 19.60 -16.61 8.33
C VAL A 216 20.07 -15.32 7.68
N LEU A 217 19.71 -14.16 8.26
CA LEU A 217 20.02 -12.87 7.63
C LEU A 217 21.45 -12.43 7.97
N PRO A 218 22.39 -12.34 7.00
CA PRO A 218 23.69 -11.69 7.23
C PRO A 218 23.54 -10.17 7.25
N GLU A 219 24.53 -9.45 7.76
CA GLU A 219 24.60 -8.00 7.60
C GLU A 219 24.98 -7.65 6.14
N SER A 220 24.22 -6.75 5.50
CA SER A 220 24.50 -6.34 4.12
C SER A 220 25.43 -5.13 4.02
N LEU A 221 25.43 -4.27 5.05
CA LEU A 221 26.18 -3.03 5.04
C LEU A 221 27.56 -3.23 5.71
N GLU A 222 28.61 -3.22 4.89
CA GLU A 222 29.97 -3.28 5.39
C GLU A 222 30.28 -2.14 6.37
N PRO A 223 31.03 -2.39 7.47
CA PRO A 223 31.35 -1.36 8.44
C PRO A 223 32.00 -0.09 7.85
N ARG A 224 32.78 -0.25 6.77
CA ARG A 224 33.42 0.87 6.08
C ARG A 224 32.46 1.76 5.28
N LYS A 225 31.27 1.28 4.97
CA LYS A 225 30.24 2.01 4.21
C LYS A 225 29.22 2.66 5.13
N ARG A 226 29.30 2.41 6.44
CA ARG A 226 28.39 3.01 7.42
C ARG A 226 28.61 4.50 7.50
N ARG A 227 27.50 5.26 7.57
CA ARG A 227 27.51 6.72 7.70
C ARG A 227 27.15 7.10 9.13
N PRO A 228 27.80 8.11 9.73
CA PRO A 228 27.39 8.60 11.05
C PRO A 228 25.96 9.14 10.98
N PHE A 229 25.22 8.93 12.05
CA PHE A 229 23.87 9.47 12.20
C PHE A 229 23.91 10.98 12.44
N TRP A 230 23.20 11.76 11.61
CA TRP A 230 23.08 13.21 11.76
C TRP A 230 21.61 13.62 11.75
N PHE A 231 21.19 14.42 12.75
CA PHE A 231 19.82 14.96 12.82
C PHE A 231 19.48 15.92 11.68
N SER A 232 20.47 16.54 11.02
CA SER A 232 20.28 17.46 9.90
C SER A 232 19.66 16.81 8.65
N ASP A 233 19.82 15.50 8.50
CA ASP A 233 19.43 14.75 7.28
C ASP A 233 17.98 14.23 7.36
N ILE A 234 17.26 14.55 8.44
CA ILE A 234 16.00 13.93 8.82
C ILE A 234 14.76 14.72 8.35
N ASN A 235 14.92 15.92 7.79
CA ASN A 235 13.78 16.76 7.45
C ASN A 235 13.09 16.33 6.14
N PRO A 236 11.93 15.62 6.18
CA PRO A 236 11.25 15.16 4.98
C PRO A 236 10.66 16.31 4.14
N PHE A 237 10.44 17.48 4.76
CA PHE A 237 9.82 18.62 4.08
C PHE A 237 10.79 19.34 3.13
N THR A 238 12.09 19.29 3.37
CA THR A 238 13.09 19.97 2.52
C THR A 238 13.05 19.44 1.09
N ALA A 239 12.96 18.11 0.93
CA ALA A 239 12.87 17.48 -0.37
C ALA A 239 11.56 17.84 -1.11
N ILE A 240 10.44 17.85 -0.38
CA ILE A 240 9.12 18.22 -0.91
C ILE A 240 9.15 19.67 -1.42
N ILE A 241 9.59 20.61 -0.59
CA ILE A 241 9.66 22.04 -0.98
C ILE A 241 10.58 22.23 -2.19
N GLY A 242 11.72 21.53 -2.23
CA GLY A 242 12.64 21.56 -3.37
C GLY A 242 12.00 21.06 -4.66
N ALA A 243 11.27 19.96 -4.61
CA ALA A 243 10.58 19.40 -5.76
C ALA A 243 9.48 20.33 -6.29
N PHE A 244 8.70 20.97 -5.41
CA PHE A 244 7.69 21.94 -5.85
C PHE A 244 8.27 23.20 -6.50
N LYS A 245 9.53 23.55 -6.20
CA LYS A 245 10.26 24.65 -6.86
C LYS A 245 10.84 24.23 -8.22
N THR A 246 10.90 22.95 -8.53
CA THR A 246 11.42 22.45 -9.79
C THR A 246 10.41 22.71 -10.91
N PRO A 247 10.80 23.38 -12.01
CA PRO A 247 9.89 23.70 -13.12
C PRO A 247 9.23 22.44 -13.69
N GLY A 248 7.90 22.49 -13.85
CA GLY A 248 7.11 21.41 -14.44
C GLY A 248 6.72 20.26 -13.50
N LEU A 249 7.27 20.17 -12.26
CA LEU A 249 6.93 19.11 -11.31
C LEU A 249 5.68 19.40 -10.48
N ALA A 250 5.38 20.67 -10.19
CA ALA A 250 4.30 21.02 -9.27
C ALA A 250 2.94 20.40 -9.66
N ILE A 251 2.57 20.46 -10.95
CA ILE A 251 1.27 19.93 -11.42
C ILE A 251 1.19 18.40 -11.25
N PRO A 252 2.16 17.59 -11.74
CA PRO A 252 2.15 16.15 -11.50
C PRO A 252 2.10 15.78 -10.01
N LEU A 253 2.85 16.47 -9.16
CA LEU A 253 2.87 16.20 -7.72
C LEU A 253 1.55 16.54 -7.04
N ILE A 254 0.90 17.65 -7.42
CA ILE A 254 -0.45 17.99 -6.93
C ILE A 254 -1.47 16.94 -7.40
N CYS A 255 -1.42 16.55 -8.68
CA CYS A 255 -2.33 15.53 -9.21
C CYS A 255 -2.16 14.21 -8.45
N LEU A 256 -0.92 13.80 -8.19
CA LEU A 256 -0.65 12.57 -7.46
C LEU A 256 -1.14 12.66 -6.00
N PHE A 257 -0.81 13.74 -5.30
CA PHE A 257 -1.25 13.93 -3.91
C PHE A 257 -2.76 13.89 -3.76
N VAL A 258 -3.49 14.66 -4.60
CA VAL A 258 -4.96 14.70 -4.54
C VAL A 258 -5.57 13.36 -4.93
N PHE A 259 -4.99 12.66 -5.91
CA PHE A 259 -5.44 11.32 -6.28
C PHE A 259 -5.24 10.32 -5.14
N GLU A 260 -4.04 10.26 -4.56
CA GLU A 260 -3.72 9.39 -3.41
C GLU A 260 -4.63 9.70 -2.22
N PHE A 261 -4.82 11.00 -1.91
CA PHE A 261 -5.71 11.43 -0.83
C PHE A 261 -7.15 10.96 -1.06
N ALA A 262 -7.70 11.15 -2.26
CA ALA A 262 -9.04 10.70 -2.62
C ALA A 262 -9.16 9.17 -2.57
N ASN A 263 -8.13 8.45 -3.03
CA ASN A 263 -8.12 6.99 -3.08
C ASN A 263 -8.02 6.33 -1.69
N MET A 264 -7.51 7.06 -0.68
CA MET A 264 -7.46 6.56 0.70
C MET A 264 -8.84 6.26 1.29
N VAL A 265 -9.93 6.78 0.73
CA VAL A 265 -11.30 6.46 1.17
C VAL A 265 -11.58 4.95 1.12
N TYR A 266 -11.01 4.22 0.15
CA TYR A 266 -11.22 2.78 0.02
C TYR A 266 -10.63 1.99 1.20
N PRO A 267 -9.32 1.99 1.47
CA PRO A 267 -8.77 1.21 2.56
C PRO A 267 -9.25 1.68 3.94
N VAL A 268 -9.59 2.96 4.07
CA VAL A 268 -10.02 3.56 5.34
C VAL A 268 -11.45 3.18 5.70
N LEU A 269 -12.37 3.30 4.74
CA LEU A 269 -13.81 3.19 5.03
C LEU A 269 -14.45 1.91 4.50
N TRP A 270 -13.79 1.12 3.65
CA TRP A 270 -14.43 -0.05 3.03
C TRP A 270 -15.16 -0.95 4.02
N ALA A 271 -14.50 -1.30 5.12
CA ALA A 271 -15.07 -2.19 6.13
C ALA A 271 -16.28 -1.56 6.83
N PHE A 272 -16.18 -0.31 7.26
CA PHE A 272 -17.27 0.41 7.92
C PHE A 272 -18.44 0.67 6.97
N PHE A 273 -18.14 1.11 5.76
CA PHE A 273 -19.12 1.42 4.72
C PHE A 273 -19.93 0.19 4.30
N THR A 274 -19.28 -0.95 4.09
CA THR A 274 -19.97 -2.18 3.67
C THR A 274 -20.69 -2.85 4.83
N ARG A 275 -20.21 -2.70 6.05
CA ARG A 275 -20.93 -3.11 7.26
C ARG A 275 -22.20 -2.27 7.44
N GLU A 276 -22.09 -0.95 7.34
CA GLU A 276 -23.20 -0.01 7.50
C GLU A 276 -24.31 -0.23 6.47
N LEU A 277 -23.97 -0.38 5.19
CA LEU A 277 -24.96 -0.49 4.12
C LEU A 277 -25.51 -1.89 3.90
N PHE A 278 -24.72 -2.94 4.16
CA PHE A 278 -25.02 -4.32 3.74
C PHE A 278 -24.92 -5.34 4.87
N ASP A 279 -24.61 -4.88 6.08
CA ASP A 279 -24.42 -5.75 7.27
C ASP A 279 -23.40 -6.88 7.01
N TRP A 280 -22.31 -6.56 6.30
CA TRP A 280 -21.28 -7.54 5.97
C TRP A 280 -20.46 -7.93 7.17
N SER A 281 -20.26 -9.26 7.34
CA SER A 281 -19.33 -9.81 8.33
C SER A 281 -17.88 -9.53 7.94
N SER A 282 -16.96 -9.59 8.91
CA SER A 282 -15.52 -9.49 8.69
C SER A 282 -15.01 -10.47 7.63
N PHE A 283 -15.62 -11.69 7.55
CA PHE A 283 -15.32 -12.66 6.49
C PHE A 283 -15.68 -12.13 5.10
N THR A 284 -16.90 -11.63 4.91
CA THR A 284 -17.37 -11.09 3.61
C THR A 284 -16.53 -9.88 3.20
N ILE A 285 -16.21 -8.99 4.14
CA ILE A 285 -15.34 -7.84 3.93
C ILE A 285 -13.93 -8.31 3.50
N GLY A 286 -13.36 -9.28 4.21
CA GLY A 286 -12.04 -9.83 3.89
C GLY A 286 -11.95 -10.44 2.50
N ILE A 287 -12.95 -11.24 2.10
CA ILE A 287 -13.02 -11.85 0.77
C ILE A 287 -13.23 -10.78 -0.31
N SER A 288 -14.04 -9.74 -0.05
CA SER A 288 -14.25 -8.63 -1.00
C SER A 288 -12.97 -7.85 -1.27
N LEU A 289 -12.18 -7.55 -0.22
CA LEU A 289 -10.88 -6.90 -0.32
C LEU A 289 -9.86 -7.77 -1.08
N ALA A 290 -9.82 -9.07 -0.80
CA ALA A 290 -8.96 -10.00 -1.54
C ALA A 290 -9.36 -10.08 -3.03
N GLY A 291 -10.67 -10.14 -3.31
CA GLY A 291 -11.21 -10.11 -4.67
C GLY A 291 -10.83 -8.82 -5.41
N TYR A 292 -10.94 -7.68 -4.74
CA TYR A 292 -10.49 -6.39 -5.28
C TYR A 292 -8.98 -6.39 -5.57
N GLY A 293 -8.16 -6.91 -4.66
CA GLY A 293 -6.71 -7.03 -4.87
C GLY A 293 -6.34 -7.89 -6.08
N ILE A 294 -7.08 -8.99 -6.34
CA ILE A 294 -6.90 -9.82 -7.54
C ILE A 294 -7.30 -9.02 -8.81
N LEU A 295 -8.42 -8.30 -8.75
CA LEU A 295 -8.88 -7.45 -9.85
C LEU A 295 -7.84 -6.36 -10.16
N LEU A 296 -7.31 -5.70 -9.14
CA LEU A 296 -6.26 -4.70 -9.25
C LEU A 296 -4.98 -5.26 -9.90
N ALA A 297 -4.53 -6.44 -9.45
CA ALA A 297 -3.39 -7.13 -10.06
C ALA A 297 -3.64 -7.45 -11.55
N GLY A 298 -4.88 -7.81 -11.91
CA GLY A 298 -5.30 -8.01 -13.29
C GLY A 298 -5.25 -6.73 -14.13
N VAL A 299 -5.70 -5.62 -13.56
CA VAL A 299 -5.65 -4.31 -14.23
C VAL A 299 -4.21 -3.85 -14.41
N GLN A 300 -3.42 -3.82 -13.35
CA GLN A 300 -2.03 -3.32 -13.41
C GLN A 300 -1.11 -4.24 -14.23
N GLY A 301 -1.19 -5.55 -14.02
CA GLY A 301 -0.31 -6.51 -14.71
C GLY A 301 -0.77 -6.91 -16.11
N GLY A 302 -2.07 -6.85 -16.39
CA GLY A 302 -2.66 -7.30 -17.64
C GLY A 302 -3.19 -6.19 -18.54
N LEU A 303 -4.06 -5.33 -18.02
CA LEU A 303 -4.74 -4.31 -18.83
C LEU A 303 -3.88 -3.08 -19.07
N MET A 304 -3.12 -2.61 -18.08
CA MET A 304 -2.31 -1.39 -18.19
C MET A 304 -1.35 -1.42 -19.39
N PRO A 305 -0.55 -2.49 -19.63
CA PRO A 305 0.29 -2.55 -20.83
C PRO A 305 -0.51 -2.50 -22.14
N VAL A 306 -1.71 -3.07 -22.15
CA VAL A 306 -2.58 -3.06 -23.33
C VAL A 306 -3.09 -1.65 -23.62
N PHE A 307 -3.50 -0.90 -22.60
CA PHE A 307 -3.93 0.48 -22.76
C PHE A 307 -2.78 1.37 -23.23
N ILE A 308 -1.61 1.29 -22.57
CA ILE A 308 -0.44 2.07 -22.96
C ILE A 308 -0.07 1.83 -24.42
N ASN A 309 -0.02 0.56 -24.86
CA ASN A 309 0.36 0.21 -26.22
C ASN A 309 -0.68 0.60 -27.28
N ARG A 310 -1.98 0.63 -26.94
CA ARG A 310 -3.05 0.93 -27.91
C ARG A 310 -3.41 2.40 -27.97
N VAL A 311 -3.46 3.08 -26.83
CA VAL A 311 -3.97 4.46 -26.76
C VAL A 311 -2.94 5.47 -26.27
N GLY A 312 -1.78 5.00 -25.76
CA GLY A 312 -0.71 5.84 -25.21
C GLY A 312 -0.93 6.23 -23.75
N GLU A 313 0.14 6.73 -23.10
CA GLU A 313 0.17 7.04 -21.65
C GLU A 313 -0.88 8.08 -21.27
N PHE A 314 -0.98 9.20 -22.03
CA PHE A 314 -1.90 10.27 -21.67
C PHE A 314 -3.37 9.87 -21.74
N ARG A 315 -3.78 9.10 -22.77
CA ARG A 315 -5.15 8.59 -22.85
C ARG A 315 -5.43 7.53 -21.78
N THR A 316 -4.45 6.71 -21.43
CA THR A 316 -4.54 5.76 -20.31
C THR A 316 -4.80 6.49 -19.01
N LEU A 317 -4.09 7.60 -18.75
CA LEU A 317 -4.34 8.47 -17.60
C LEU A 317 -5.78 9.04 -17.63
N GLN A 318 -6.25 9.53 -18.78
CA GLN A 318 -7.61 10.06 -18.90
C GLN A 318 -8.68 9.00 -18.58
N ILE A 319 -8.48 7.77 -19.08
CA ILE A 319 -9.39 6.64 -18.78
C ILE A 319 -9.38 6.35 -17.28
N GLY A 320 -8.19 6.33 -16.62
CA GLY A 320 -8.09 6.13 -15.18
C GLY A 320 -8.79 7.21 -14.37
N ILE A 321 -8.57 8.49 -14.68
CA ILE A 321 -9.23 9.62 -14.00
C ILE A 321 -10.76 9.60 -14.18
N LEU A 322 -11.24 9.32 -15.40
CA LEU A 322 -12.68 9.21 -15.65
C LEU A 322 -13.28 8.01 -14.89
N SER A 323 -12.56 6.88 -14.87
CA SER A 323 -12.96 5.70 -14.10
C SER A 323 -13.00 6.01 -12.59
N ALA A 324 -12.02 6.76 -12.07
CA ALA A 324 -12.02 7.22 -10.68
C ALA A 324 -13.26 8.05 -10.37
N LEU A 325 -13.60 9.02 -11.23
CA LEU A 325 -14.78 9.86 -11.04
C LEU A 325 -16.07 9.03 -11.02
N ILE A 326 -16.23 8.11 -11.99
CA ILE A 326 -17.40 7.20 -12.05
C ILE A 326 -17.42 6.30 -10.82
N GLY A 327 -16.28 5.75 -10.42
CA GLY A 327 -16.14 4.90 -9.25
C GLY A 327 -16.56 5.62 -7.97
N PHE A 328 -16.00 6.79 -7.70
CA PHE A 328 -16.32 7.56 -6.49
C PHE A 328 -17.78 8.02 -6.44
N ILE A 329 -18.33 8.56 -7.52
CA ILE A 329 -19.75 8.93 -7.58
C ILE A 329 -20.61 7.67 -7.43
N GLY A 330 -20.24 6.58 -8.09
CA GLY A 330 -20.95 5.31 -7.99
C GLY A 330 -21.01 4.82 -6.54
N PHE A 331 -19.86 4.71 -5.83
CA PHE A 331 -19.83 4.32 -4.41
C PHE A 331 -20.57 5.28 -3.51
N GLY A 332 -20.56 6.57 -3.85
CA GLY A 332 -21.31 7.60 -3.11
C GLY A 332 -22.83 7.40 -3.14
N LEU A 333 -23.36 6.73 -4.17
CA LEU A 333 -24.80 6.65 -4.44
C LEU A 333 -25.34 5.20 -4.43
N ILE A 334 -24.49 4.19 -4.27
CA ILE A 334 -24.96 2.80 -4.27
C ILE A 334 -25.81 2.49 -3.04
N SER A 335 -26.80 1.62 -3.25
CA SER A 335 -27.64 1.02 -2.21
C SER A 335 -27.78 -0.50 -2.35
N THR A 336 -27.08 -1.11 -3.31
CA THR A 336 -27.20 -2.54 -3.61
C THR A 336 -25.84 -3.19 -3.84
N VAL A 337 -25.69 -4.46 -3.43
CA VAL A 337 -24.49 -5.26 -3.65
C VAL A 337 -24.15 -5.40 -5.14
N THR A 338 -25.16 -5.53 -6.00
CA THR A 338 -24.97 -5.59 -7.46
C THR A 338 -24.35 -4.29 -7.98
N GLY A 339 -24.85 -3.13 -7.52
CA GLY A 339 -24.29 -1.82 -7.84
C GLY A 339 -22.85 -1.71 -7.40
N LEU A 340 -22.54 -2.17 -6.16
CA LEU A 340 -21.19 -2.19 -5.62
C LEU A 340 -20.24 -2.99 -6.54
N ILE A 341 -20.62 -4.22 -6.96
CA ILE A 341 -19.78 -5.06 -7.82
C ILE A 341 -19.50 -4.39 -9.17
N LEU A 342 -20.51 -3.72 -9.77
CA LEU A 342 -20.34 -3.02 -11.03
C LEU A 342 -19.40 -1.82 -10.90
N VAL A 343 -19.50 -1.07 -9.81
CA VAL A 343 -18.66 0.10 -9.55
C VAL A 343 -17.22 -0.29 -9.22
N LEU A 344 -16.97 -1.46 -8.61
CA LEU A 344 -15.63 -1.98 -8.34
C LEU A 344 -14.75 -2.08 -9.60
N ILE A 345 -15.35 -2.33 -10.78
CA ILE A 345 -14.61 -2.38 -12.05
C ILE A 345 -14.00 -1.00 -12.34
N PHE A 346 -14.75 0.07 -12.13
CA PHE A 346 -14.27 1.44 -12.35
C PHE A 346 -13.24 1.84 -11.29
N ALA A 347 -13.42 1.43 -10.03
CA ALA A 347 -12.43 1.60 -9.00
C ALA A 347 -11.10 0.95 -9.36
N ALA A 348 -11.11 -0.29 -9.85
CA ALA A 348 -9.89 -0.97 -10.29
C ALA A 348 -9.23 -0.29 -11.51
N LEU A 349 -10.03 0.19 -12.47
CA LEU A 349 -9.51 0.93 -13.64
C LEU A 349 -8.93 2.30 -13.25
N SER A 350 -9.37 2.90 -12.14
CA SER A 350 -8.80 4.17 -11.64
C SER A 350 -7.31 4.06 -11.32
N ASP A 351 -6.85 2.86 -10.91
CA ASP A 351 -5.46 2.57 -10.57
C ASP A 351 -4.51 2.54 -11.79
N LEU A 352 -5.02 2.78 -12.99
CA LEU A 352 -4.19 3.15 -14.15
C LEU A 352 -3.56 4.55 -14.00
N SER A 353 -4.13 5.44 -13.15
CA SER A 353 -3.72 6.85 -13.06
C SER A 353 -2.39 7.07 -12.33
N PRO A 354 -2.13 6.53 -11.11
CA PRO A 354 -0.92 6.83 -10.36
C PRO A 354 0.39 6.49 -11.10
N PRO A 355 0.52 5.32 -11.76
CA PRO A 355 1.73 5.02 -12.53
C PRO A 355 1.96 5.99 -13.70
N MET A 356 0.90 6.44 -14.35
CA MET A 356 1.00 7.39 -15.47
C MET A 356 1.43 8.77 -14.98
N ILE A 357 0.87 9.27 -13.88
CA ILE A 357 1.27 10.56 -13.29
C ILE A 357 2.71 10.49 -12.80
N THR A 358 3.10 9.36 -12.17
CA THR A 358 4.47 9.11 -11.69
C THR A 358 5.47 9.12 -12.85
N ALA A 359 5.16 8.44 -13.96
CA ALA A 359 6.01 8.44 -15.16
C ALA A 359 6.15 9.86 -15.73
N MET A 360 5.05 10.62 -15.82
CA MET A 360 5.07 12.02 -16.27
C MET A 360 5.88 12.92 -15.36
N ALA A 361 5.88 12.71 -14.04
CA ALA A 361 6.73 13.43 -13.10
C ALA A 361 8.22 13.07 -13.28
N ALA A 362 8.53 11.78 -13.40
CA ALA A 362 9.89 11.31 -13.59
C ALA A 362 10.52 11.82 -14.89
N ASN A 363 9.74 11.93 -15.97
CA ASN A 363 10.19 12.45 -17.27
C ASN A 363 10.46 13.98 -17.27
N LYS A 364 10.19 14.70 -16.17
CA LYS A 364 10.47 16.16 -16.04
C LYS A 364 11.81 16.47 -15.39
N VAL A 365 12.55 15.47 -14.97
CA VAL A 365 13.83 15.63 -14.30
C VAL A 365 14.89 14.76 -14.95
N ASP A 366 16.15 15.17 -14.78
CA ASP A 366 17.32 14.41 -15.21
C ASP A 366 17.42 13.09 -14.44
N GLU A 367 18.11 12.09 -15.01
CA GLU A 367 18.24 10.74 -14.44
C GLU A 367 18.78 10.74 -13.00
N ASP A 368 19.70 11.66 -12.68
CA ASP A 368 20.28 11.81 -11.34
C ASP A 368 19.29 12.28 -10.28
N LYS A 369 18.17 12.92 -10.67
CA LYS A 369 17.12 13.44 -9.79
C LYS A 369 15.89 12.53 -9.68
N GLN A 370 15.79 11.46 -10.47
CA GLN A 370 14.63 10.57 -10.45
C GLN A 370 14.42 9.93 -9.08
N GLY A 371 15.50 9.56 -8.38
CA GLY A 371 15.41 9.05 -7.00
C GLY A 371 14.81 10.06 -6.02
N LEU A 372 15.16 11.35 -6.16
CA LEU A 372 14.57 12.43 -5.36
C LEU A 372 13.07 12.54 -5.61
N VAL A 373 12.63 12.52 -6.87
CA VAL A 373 11.22 12.60 -7.25
C VAL A 373 10.43 11.43 -6.65
N GLN A 374 10.95 10.19 -6.75
CA GLN A 374 10.31 9.02 -6.14
C GLN A 374 10.20 9.15 -4.61
N GLY A 375 11.22 9.69 -3.94
CA GLY A 375 11.17 9.98 -2.51
C GLY A 375 10.09 11.02 -2.15
N VAL A 376 9.94 12.06 -2.96
CA VAL A 376 8.89 13.08 -2.78
C VAL A 376 7.50 12.49 -3.00
N ILE A 377 7.31 11.65 -4.03
CA ILE A 377 6.05 10.95 -4.30
C ILE A 377 5.67 10.08 -3.09
N ALA A 378 6.60 9.30 -2.56
CA ALA A 378 6.36 8.47 -1.37
C ALA A 378 6.01 9.32 -0.13
N SER A 379 6.66 10.48 0.02
CA SER A 379 6.35 11.41 1.11
C SER A 379 4.94 12.00 0.98
N LEU A 380 4.52 12.38 -0.23
CA LEU A 380 3.16 12.89 -0.49
C LEU A 380 2.10 11.81 -0.23
N ALA A 381 2.35 10.57 -0.65
CA ALA A 381 1.47 9.44 -0.36
C ALA A 381 1.35 9.19 1.15
N SER A 382 2.46 9.32 1.91
CA SER A 382 2.45 9.20 3.38
C SER A 382 1.65 10.32 4.04
N ILE A 383 1.75 11.55 3.55
CA ILE A 383 0.93 12.68 4.04
C ILE A 383 -0.55 12.44 3.74
N ALA A 384 -0.88 11.93 2.55
CA ALA A 384 -2.24 11.54 2.20
C ALA A 384 -2.77 10.45 3.14
N ALA A 385 -1.96 9.40 3.41
CA ALA A 385 -2.30 8.32 4.33
C ALA A 385 -2.44 8.77 5.79
N PHE A 386 -1.84 9.90 6.18
CA PHE A 386 -2.03 10.51 7.49
C PHE A 386 -3.30 11.37 7.55
N LEU A 387 -3.52 12.24 6.56
CA LEU A 387 -4.62 13.22 6.60
C LEU A 387 -5.96 12.65 6.18
N ALA A 388 -5.99 11.78 5.15
CA ALA A 388 -7.23 11.29 4.59
C ALA A 388 -8.07 10.46 5.59
N PRO A 389 -7.51 9.55 6.40
CA PRO A 389 -8.30 8.84 7.40
C PRO A 389 -9.07 9.79 8.32
N LEU A 390 -8.41 10.80 8.88
CA LEU A 390 -9.02 11.74 9.80
C LEU A 390 -10.19 12.50 9.17
N ILE A 391 -10.04 12.95 7.92
CA ILE A 391 -11.05 13.74 7.24
C ILE A 391 -12.19 12.83 6.75
N MET A 392 -11.87 11.71 6.11
CA MET A 392 -12.87 10.83 5.50
C MET A 392 -13.73 10.11 6.54
N THR A 393 -13.14 9.69 7.67
CA THR A 393 -13.92 9.07 8.74
C THR A 393 -14.74 10.06 9.53
N GLY A 394 -14.23 11.29 9.74
CA GLY A 394 -15.04 12.35 10.35
C GLY A 394 -16.25 12.75 9.48
N VAL A 395 -16.07 12.78 8.14
CA VAL A 395 -17.22 12.98 7.23
C VAL A 395 -18.17 11.78 7.33
N PHE A 396 -17.65 10.55 7.35
CA PHE A 396 -18.49 9.35 7.45
C PHE A 396 -19.32 9.36 8.73
N GLU A 397 -18.73 9.66 9.89
CA GLU A 397 -19.41 9.77 11.17
C GLU A 397 -20.60 10.74 11.10
N VAL A 398 -20.41 11.96 10.55
CA VAL A 398 -21.48 12.95 10.45
C VAL A 398 -22.63 12.50 9.55
N PHE A 399 -22.35 11.69 8.52
CA PHE A 399 -23.34 11.27 7.53
C PHE A 399 -23.94 9.88 7.77
N VAL A 400 -23.55 9.19 8.84
CA VAL A 400 -24.21 7.95 9.33
C VAL A 400 -24.94 8.17 10.64
N ASP A 401 -24.93 9.41 11.17
CA ASP A 401 -25.70 9.78 12.36
C ASP A 401 -27.21 9.77 12.03
N GLU A 402 -27.99 9.13 12.87
CA GLU A 402 -29.44 8.96 12.70
C GLU A 402 -30.20 10.29 12.79
N ASP A 403 -29.65 11.30 13.50
CA ASP A 403 -30.26 12.61 13.67
C ASP A 403 -30.00 13.56 12.46
N GLY A 404 -29.19 13.15 11.47
CA GLY A 404 -28.74 13.96 10.35
C GLY A 404 -29.23 13.51 8.98
N ILE A 405 -28.50 13.94 7.95
CA ILE A 405 -28.68 13.45 6.57
C ILE A 405 -27.94 12.11 6.46
N TYR A 406 -28.68 11.01 6.39
CA TYR A 406 -28.09 9.68 6.22
C TYR A 406 -27.56 9.48 4.80
N LEU A 407 -26.23 9.57 4.64
CA LEU A 407 -25.53 9.38 3.36
C LEU A 407 -24.14 8.73 3.60
N PRO A 408 -24.06 7.45 3.92
CA PRO A 408 -22.79 6.75 4.19
C PRO A 408 -21.75 6.88 3.07
N GLY A 409 -22.20 7.15 1.83
CA GLY A 409 -21.36 7.38 0.67
C GLY A 409 -20.76 8.79 0.55
N ALA A 410 -21.05 9.73 1.47
CA ALA A 410 -20.57 11.11 1.42
C ALA A 410 -19.04 11.24 1.25
N PRO A 411 -18.18 10.47 1.95
CA PRO A 411 -16.73 10.54 1.75
C PRO A 411 -16.30 10.18 0.32
N PHE A 412 -17.00 9.24 -0.32
CA PHE A 412 -16.73 8.88 -1.72
C PHE A 412 -17.15 10.02 -2.66
N LEU A 413 -18.25 10.71 -2.38
CA LEU A 413 -18.66 11.89 -3.18
C LEU A 413 -17.64 13.01 -3.06
N ILE A 414 -17.10 13.27 -1.86
CA ILE A 414 -16.01 14.25 -1.66
C ILE A 414 -14.79 13.84 -2.49
N SER A 415 -14.40 12.57 -2.46
CA SER A 415 -13.32 12.04 -3.31
C SER A 415 -13.63 12.26 -4.80
N GLY A 416 -14.88 12.06 -5.22
CA GLY A 416 -15.35 12.35 -6.58
C GLY A 416 -15.19 13.82 -6.96
N VAL A 417 -15.55 14.75 -6.07
CA VAL A 417 -15.34 16.20 -6.26
C VAL A 417 -13.86 16.53 -6.40
N LEU A 418 -13.00 15.95 -5.55
CA LEU A 418 -11.54 16.16 -5.64
C LEU A 418 -10.99 15.68 -6.99
N ILE A 419 -11.42 14.52 -7.47
CA ILE A 419 -11.03 14.00 -8.80
C ILE A 419 -11.57 14.90 -9.93
N ALA A 420 -12.80 15.39 -9.83
CA ALA A 420 -13.33 16.32 -10.81
C ALA A 420 -12.50 17.61 -10.91
N LEU A 421 -12.04 18.13 -9.76
CA LEU A 421 -11.15 19.30 -9.71
C LEU A 421 -9.75 19.02 -10.30
N LEU A 422 -9.32 17.76 -10.36
CA LEU A 422 -8.07 17.38 -11.03
C LEU A 422 -8.16 17.40 -12.56
N ILE A 423 -9.33 17.22 -13.15
CA ILE A 423 -9.48 17.10 -14.62
C ILE A 423 -8.80 18.26 -15.37
N PRO A 424 -9.02 19.54 -15.02
CA PRO A 424 -8.35 20.65 -15.69
C PRO A 424 -6.81 20.63 -15.54
N LEU A 425 -6.31 20.18 -14.37
CA LEU A 425 -4.86 20.07 -14.13
C LEU A 425 -4.24 18.94 -14.97
N VAL A 426 -4.91 17.79 -15.05
CA VAL A 426 -4.49 16.66 -15.90
C VAL A 426 -4.42 17.07 -17.37
N TRP A 427 -5.36 17.89 -17.84
CA TRP A 427 -5.32 18.39 -19.23
C TRP A 427 -4.10 19.28 -19.51
N ARG A 428 -3.62 20.04 -18.55
CA ARG A 428 -2.39 20.83 -18.66
C ARG A 428 -1.14 19.95 -18.78
N LEU A 429 -1.15 18.71 -18.28
CA LEU A 429 -0.05 17.77 -18.47
C LEU A 429 0.18 17.42 -19.95
N ARG A 430 -0.87 17.47 -20.79
CA ARG A 430 -0.79 17.19 -22.22
C ARG A 430 0.08 18.21 -22.98
N SER A 431 -0.06 19.50 -22.68
CA SER A 431 0.66 20.57 -23.39
C SER A 431 2.17 20.52 -23.17
N HIS A 432 2.61 19.87 -22.10
CA HIS A 432 4.01 19.72 -21.72
C HIS A 432 4.65 18.41 -22.16
N ALA A 433 3.88 17.45 -22.69
CA ALA A 433 4.37 16.19 -23.23
C ALA A 433 4.71 16.27 -24.73
N GLN A 434 4.33 17.36 -25.39
CA GLN A 434 4.55 17.61 -26.83
C GLN A 434 5.62 18.70 -27.12
N SER A 435 6.17 19.34 -26.10
CA SER A 435 7.31 20.26 -26.15
C SER A 435 8.60 19.55 -25.69
#